data_c5e839b3eb683232422e07de0f7bbf81
#
_entry.id   c5e839b3eb683232422e07de0f7bbf81
#
_cell.length_a   1.000
_cell.length_b   1.000
_cell.length_c   1.000
_cell.angle_alpha   90.00
_cell.angle_beta   90.00
_cell.angle_gamma   90.00
#
_symmetry.space_group_name_H-M   'P 1'
#
loop_
_entity.id
_entity.type
_entity.pdbx_description
1 polymer ?
#
loop_
_entity_poly.entity_id
_entity_poly.type
_entity_poly.pdbx_seq_one_letter_code
_entity_poly.pdbx_strand_id
1 'polypeptide(L)'
;MPKASTLLRLLAFAVPAALAMAGVQPLLGAAEGAVGLGWAIGLSAPALSAAALIFGAAYLSDRGRGDLVQPPWYSAWLLLPGSFLLAGAAAMCIFGALVEFPSIAPTMWTLLAIGSLSWAAAMVLVRRASH
;
A
#
# COMPACT_ATOMS: atom_id res chain seq x y z
N MET A 1 18.62 19.22 -3.22
CA MET A 1 17.39 18.60 -3.72
C MET A 1 17.47 17.10 -3.63
N PRO A 2 16.44 16.45 -3.09
CA PRO A 2 16.45 15.01 -3.11
C PRO A 2 16.38 14.51 -4.57
N LYS A 3 17.14 13.49 -4.85
CA LYS A 3 17.13 12.86 -6.15
C LYS A 3 15.80 12.11 -6.34
N ALA A 4 15.34 11.95 -7.57
CA ALA A 4 14.12 11.22 -7.87
C ALA A 4 14.15 9.80 -7.27
N SER A 5 15.31 9.16 -7.28
CA SER A 5 15.48 7.84 -6.67
C SER A 5 15.22 7.85 -5.16
N THR A 6 15.64 8.92 -4.47
CA THR A 6 15.39 9.07 -3.03
C THR A 6 13.91 9.24 -2.75
N LEU A 7 13.22 10.06 -3.56
CA LEU A 7 11.77 10.25 -3.42
C LEU A 7 11.01 8.94 -3.66
N LEU A 8 11.41 8.18 -4.67
CA LEU A 8 10.77 6.89 -4.95
C LEU A 8 11.00 5.90 -3.82
N ARG A 9 12.18 5.89 -3.20
CA ARG A 9 12.45 5.06 -2.03
C ARG A 9 11.59 5.46 -0.85
N LEU A 10 11.48 6.76 -0.59
CA LEU A 10 10.64 7.26 0.51
C LEU A 10 9.18 6.85 0.30
N LEU A 11 8.66 7.01 -0.92
CA LEU A 11 7.30 6.58 -1.25
C LEU A 11 7.15 5.07 -1.11
N ALA A 12 8.17 4.32 -1.55
CA ALA A 12 8.14 2.86 -1.53
C ALA A 12 8.03 2.29 -0.11
N PHE A 13 8.52 3.01 0.90
CA PHE A 13 8.42 2.58 2.28
C PHE A 13 7.31 3.31 3.05
N ALA A 14 7.06 4.58 2.72
CA ALA A 14 6.05 5.38 3.41
C ALA A 14 4.63 4.91 3.11
N VAL A 15 4.34 4.57 1.85
CA VAL A 15 2.98 4.18 1.45
C VAL A 15 2.54 2.87 2.10
N PRO A 16 3.34 1.78 2.07
CA PRO A 16 2.94 0.57 2.79
C PRO A 16 2.87 0.77 4.32
N ALA A 17 3.73 1.60 4.89
CA ALA A 17 3.66 1.91 6.32
C ALA A 17 2.36 2.62 6.66
N ALA A 18 1.97 3.62 5.85
CA ALA A 18 0.71 4.33 6.04
C ALA A 18 -0.49 3.40 5.87
N LEU A 19 -0.45 2.52 4.88
CA LEU A 19 -1.49 1.53 4.65
C LEU A 19 -1.61 0.56 5.84
N ALA A 20 -0.49 0.12 6.39
CA ALA A 20 -0.49 -0.75 7.56
C ALA A 20 -1.11 -0.06 8.78
N MET A 21 -0.72 1.20 9.01
CA MET A 21 -1.29 1.98 10.11
C MET A 21 -2.80 2.16 9.94
N ALA A 22 -3.25 2.48 8.74
CA ALA A 22 -4.67 2.61 8.45
C ALA A 22 -5.39 1.26 8.57
N GLY A 23 -4.75 0.17 8.15
CA GLY A 23 -5.30 -1.17 8.22
C GLY A 23 -5.54 -1.67 9.63
N VAL A 24 -4.81 -1.15 10.61
CA VAL A 24 -5.01 -1.48 12.02
C VAL A 24 -6.26 -0.83 12.59
N GLN A 25 -6.71 0.28 12.01
CA GLN A 25 -7.84 1.06 12.55
C GLN A 25 -9.14 0.26 12.71
N PRO A 26 -9.56 -0.60 11.74
CA PRO A 26 -10.75 -1.40 11.95
C PRO A 26 -10.66 -2.31 13.18
N LEU A 27 -9.50 -2.88 13.47
CA LEU A 27 -9.30 -3.69 14.67
C LEU A 27 -9.44 -2.87 15.93
N LEU A 28 -8.93 -1.64 15.95
CA LEU A 28 -9.11 -0.72 17.05
C LEU A 28 -10.59 -0.33 17.21
N GLY A 29 -11.27 -0.10 16.09
CA GLY A 29 -12.71 0.18 16.09
C GLY A 29 -13.50 -0.97 16.69
N ALA A 30 -13.16 -2.21 16.38
CA ALA A 30 -13.79 -3.38 16.96
C ALA A 30 -13.52 -3.48 18.47
N ALA A 31 -12.31 -3.16 18.90
CA ALA A 31 -11.94 -3.16 20.31
C ALA A 31 -12.73 -2.12 21.11
N GLU A 32 -13.05 -1.00 20.48
CA GLU A 32 -13.87 0.05 21.09
C GLU A 32 -15.37 -0.21 20.97
N GLY A 33 -15.78 -1.26 20.27
CA GLY A 33 -17.18 -1.60 20.08
C GLY A 33 -17.88 -0.81 18.98
N ALA A 34 -17.14 -0.04 18.18
CA ALA A 34 -17.71 0.76 17.10
C ALA A 34 -18.17 -0.11 15.93
N VAL A 35 -17.47 -1.21 15.67
CA VAL A 35 -17.77 -2.12 14.56
C VAL A 35 -17.61 -3.56 15.04
N GLY A 36 -18.17 -4.50 14.29
CA GLY A 36 -18.08 -5.93 14.61
C GLY A 36 -16.69 -6.49 14.30
N LEU A 37 -16.30 -7.52 15.05
CA LEU A 37 -14.99 -8.16 14.87
C LEU A 37 -14.83 -8.77 13.48
N GLY A 38 -15.88 -9.43 12.96
CA GLY A 38 -15.83 -10.00 11.61
C GLY A 38 -15.60 -8.95 10.54
N TRP A 39 -16.26 -7.81 10.66
CA TRP A 39 -16.08 -6.67 9.78
C TRP A 39 -14.63 -6.15 9.85
N ALA A 40 -14.13 -5.98 11.08
CA ALA A 40 -12.78 -5.49 11.33
C ALA A 40 -11.74 -6.41 10.70
N ILE A 41 -11.87 -7.72 10.88
CA ILE A 41 -10.95 -8.69 10.28
C ILE A 41 -11.03 -8.65 8.76
N GLY A 42 -12.23 -8.55 8.21
CA GLY A 42 -12.45 -8.47 6.76
C GLY A 42 -11.80 -7.27 6.11
N LEU A 43 -11.66 -6.16 6.81
CA LEU A 43 -10.96 -4.98 6.31
C LEU A 43 -9.47 -5.01 6.66
N SER A 44 -9.13 -5.37 7.88
CA SER A 44 -7.74 -5.32 8.36
C SER A 44 -6.85 -6.37 7.72
N ALA A 45 -7.31 -7.60 7.59
CA ALA A 45 -6.50 -8.69 7.07
C ALA A 45 -6.01 -8.43 5.63
N PRO A 46 -6.88 -8.06 4.67
CA PRO A 46 -6.41 -7.71 3.32
C PRO A 46 -5.46 -6.51 3.31
N ALA A 47 -5.78 -5.46 4.07
CA ALA A 47 -4.96 -4.25 4.10
C ALA A 47 -3.57 -4.53 4.67
N LEU A 48 -3.50 -5.23 5.79
CA LEU A 48 -2.22 -5.57 6.41
C LEU A 48 -1.41 -6.54 5.56
N SER A 49 -2.07 -7.51 4.93
CA SER A 49 -1.41 -8.44 4.02
C SER A 49 -0.82 -7.71 2.82
N ALA A 50 -1.59 -6.81 2.20
CA ALA A 50 -1.12 -6.00 1.07
C ALA A 50 0.07 -5.13 1.49
N ALA A 51 -0.02 -4.48 2.66
CA ALA A 51 1.06 -3.65 3.17
C ALA A 51 2.34 -4.46 3.39
N ALA A 52 2.22 -5.64 3.97
CA ALA A 52 3.36 -6.51 4.21
C ALA A 52 4.02 -6.98 2.92
N LEU A 53 3.20 -7.37 1.93
CA LEU A 53 3.71 -7.82 0.64
C LEU A 53 4.41 -6.68 -0.12
N ILE A 54 3.80 -5.50 -0.13
CA ILE A 54 4.37 -4.32 -0.80
C ILE A 54 5.67 -3.91 -0.11
N PHE A 55 5.67 -3.86 1.21
CA PHE A 55 6.86 -3.51 1.98
C PHE A 55 7.99 -4.52 1.74
N GLY A 56 7.65 -5.82 1.75
CA GLY A 56 8.62 -6.87 1.48
C GLY A 56 9.19 -6.78 0.07
N ALA A 57 8.34 -6.54 -0.92
CA ALA A 57 8.77 -6.37 -2.31
C ALA A 57 9.69 -5.15 -2.47
N ALA A 58 9.33 -4.03 -1.83
CA ALA A 58 10.15 -2.83 -1.87
C ALA A 58 11.51 -3.06 -1.19
N TYR A 59 11.50 -3.73 -0.04
CA TYR A 59 12.72 -4.03 0.69
C TYR A 59 13.65 -4.93 -0.13
N LEU A 60 13.11 -5.99 -0.73
CA LEU A 60 13.91 -6.90 -1.54
C LEU A 60 14.46 -6.21 -2.79
N SER A 61 13.66 -5.38 -3.43
CA SER A 61 14.09 -4.58 -4.57
C SER A 61 15.23 -3.64 -4.20
N ASP A 62 15.11 -2.95 -3.08
CA ASP A 62 16.12 -2.01 -2.62
C ASP A 62 17.40 -2.73 -2.22
N ARG A 63 17.28 -3.85 -1.52
CA ARG A 63 18.42 -4.63 -1.07
C ARG A 63 19.22 -5.24 -2.22
N GLY A 64 18.53 -5.60 -3.31
CA GLY A 64 19.19 -6.17 -4.48
C GLY A 64 19.99 -5.16 -5.30
N ARG A 65 19.90 -3.89 -4.96
CA ARG A 65 20.60 -2.83 -5.67
C ARG A 65 21.89 -2.47 -4.97
N GLY A 66 23.01 -2.73 -5.62
CA GLY A 66 24.30 -2.31 -5.11
C GLY A 66 24.51 -0.80 -5.23
N ASP A 67 24.00 -0.19 -6.28
CA ASP A 67 24.18 1.22 -6.58
C ASP A 67 22.86 1.93 -6.86
N LEU A 68 22.90 3.25 -6.73
CA LEU A 68 21.77 4.14 -7.00
C LEU A 68 21.60 4.31 -8.50
N VAL A 69 20.84 3.42 -9.12
CA VAL A 69 20.43 3.56 -10.50
C VAL A 69 19.16 4.40 -10.53
N GLN A 70 19.13 5.40 -11.42
CA GLN A 70 17.92 6.19 -11.56
C GLN A 70 16.80 5.33 -12.12
N PRO A 71 15.65 5.29 -11.44
CA PRO A 71 14.51 4.53 -11.95
C PRO A 71 14.00 5.15 -13.25
N PRO A 72 13.47 4.33 -14.16
CA PRO A 72 12.90 4.87 -15.39
C PRO A 72 11.68 5.75 -15.05
N TRP A 73 11.46 6.78 -15.87
CA TRP A 73 10.38 7.73 -15.64
C TRP A 73 8.99 7.05 -15.57
N TYR A 74 8.78 6.00 -16.35
CA TYR A 74 7.50 5.30 -16.36
C TYR A 74 7.22 4.54 -15.07
N SER A 75 8.22 4.25 -14.24
CA SER A 75 7.98 3.64 -12.94
C SER A 75 7.22 4.58 -12.01
N ALA A 76 7.47 5.90 -12.12
CA ALA A 76 6.72 6.90 -11.38
C ALA A 76 5.26 6.93 -11.80
N TRP A 77 4.98 6.74 -13.09
CA TRP A 77 3.60 6.68 -13.61
C TRP A 77 2.82 5.50 -13.07
N LEU A 78 3.49 4.43 -12.67
CA LEU A 78 2.84 3.28 -12.03
C LEU A 78 2.75 3.45 -10.51
N LEU A 79 3.81 3.99 -9.89
CA LEU A 79 3.84 4.18 -8.45
C LEU A 79 2.84 5.22 -7.98
N LEU A 80 2.71 6.34 -8.70
CA LEU A 80 1.81 7.42 -8.29
C LEU A 80 0.33 6.98 -8.30
N PRO A 81 -0.20 6.41 -9.39
CA PRO A 81 -1.58 5.90 -9.36
C PRO A 81 -1.76 4.78 -8.32
N GLY A 82 -0.80 3.86 -8.23
CA GLY A 82 -0.84 2.78 -7.25
C GLY A 82 -0.88 3.32 -5.83
N SER A 83 -0.05 4.31 -5.52
CA SER A 83 -0.04 4.96 -4.21
C SER A 83 -1.36 5.66 -3.93
N PHE A 84 -1.93 6.32 -4.93
CA PHE A 84 -3.21 7.00 -4.79
C PHE A 84 -4.33 5.99 -4.47
N LEU A 85 -4.36 4.87 -5.18
CA LEU A 85 -5.35 3.81 -4.93
C LEU A 85 -5.18 3.21 -3.54
N LEU A 86 -3.95 2.99 -3.12
CA LEU A 86 -3.67 2.47 -1.77
C LEU A 86 -4.05 3.48 -0.69
N ALA A 87 -3.85 4.76 -0.94
CA ALA A 87 -4.30 5.82 -0.03
C ALA A 87 -5.83 5.83 0.09
N GLY A 88 -6.52 5.63 -1.03
CA GLY A 88 -7.97 5.48 -1.03
C GLY A 88 -8.43 4.29 -0.20
N ALA A 89 -7.75 3.15 -0.36
CA ALA A 89 -8.04 1.96 0.43
C ALA A 89 -7.78 2.21 1.93
N ALA A 90 -6.71 2.92 2.25
CA ALA A 90 -6.40 3.28 3.63
C ALA A 90 -7.49 4.18 4.23
N ALA A 91 -7.97 5.15 3.46
CA ALA A 91 -9.07 6.01 3.89
C ALA A 91 -10.33 5.20 4.16
N MET A 92 -10.62 4.21 3.32
CA MET A 92 -11.76 3.32 3.54
C MET A 92 -11.60 2.46 4.79
N CYS A 93 -10.38 2.03 5.11
CA CYS A 93 -10.12 1.31 6.35
C CYS A 93 -10.44 2.19 7.57
N ILE A 94 -10.01 3.45 7.54
CA ILE A 94 -10.28 4.39 8.63
C ILE A 94 -11.78 4.62 8.76
N PHE A 95 -12.47 4.83 7.65
CA PHE A 95 -13.92 5.01 7.65
C PHE A 95 -14.64 3.76 8.17
N GLY A 96 -14.21 2.58 7.72
CA GLY A 96 -14.76 1.31 8.16
C GLY A 96 -14.50 1.00 9.63
N ALA A 97 -13.52 1.65 10.24
CA ALA A 97 -13.30 1.55 11.69
C ALA A 97 -14.37 2.27 12.49
N LEU A 98 -15.04 3.24 11.87
CA LEU A 98 -16.08 4.04 12.53
C LEU A 98 -17.48 3.56 12.22
N VAL A 99 -17.71 3.07 11.00
CA VAL A 99 -19.05 2.70 10.52
C VAL A 99 -18.98 1.43 9.68
N GLU A 100 -19.89 0.50 9.93
CA GLU A 100 -20.06 -0.67 9.06
C GLU A 100 -20.90 -0.28 7.84
N PHE A 101 -20.26 -0.15 6.70
CA PHE A 101 -20.92 0.17 5.45
C PHE A 101 -20.59 -0.91 4.42
N PRO A 102 -21.54 -1.82 4.11
CA PRO A 102 -21.24 -3.02 3.33
C PRO A 102 -20.59 -2.78 1.98
N SER A 103 -20.88 -1.66 1.31
CA SER A 103 -20.30 -1.38 -0.01
C SER A 103 -18.84 -0.91 0.05
N ILE A 104 -18.31 -0.60 1.23
CA ILE A 104 -16.91 -0.19 1.38
C ILE A 104 -15.97 -1.37 1.15
N ALA A 105 -16.31 -2.55 1.67
CA ALA A 105 -15.42 -3.70 1.61
C ALA A 105 -15.05 -4.11 0.18
N PRO A 106 -16.00 -4.34 -0.74
CA PRO A 106 -15.64 -4.68 -2.11
C PRO A 106 -14.84 -3.60 -2.82
N THR A 107 -15.19 -2.33 -2.60
CA THR A 107 -14.47 -1.19 -3.18
C THR A 107 -13.04 -1.13 -2.66
N MET A 108 -12.86 -1.26 -1.35
CA MET A 108 -11.53 -1.28 -0.74
C MET A 108 -10.69 -2.43 -1.27
N TRP A 109 -11.27 -3.63 -1.37
CA TRP A 109 -10.56 -4.80 -1.89
C TRP A 109 -10.13 -4.59 -3.34
N THR A 110 -10.99 -3.97 -4.16
CA THR A 110 -10.65 -3.63 -5.55
C THR A 110 -9.49 -2.63 -5.60
N LEU A 111 -9.55 -1.58 -4.79
CA LEU A 111 -8.47 -0.59 -4.73
C LEU A 111 -7.16 -1.22 -4.27
N LEU A 112 -7.20 -2.09 -3.27
CA LEU A 112 -6.01 -2.80 -2.81
C LEU A 112 -5.43 -3.68 -3.91
N ALA A 113 -6.27 -4.42 -4.62
CA ALA A 113 -5.80 -5.31 -5.69
C ALA A 113 -5.13 -4.52 -6.81
N ILE A 114 -5.79 -3.49 -7.32
CA ILE A 114 -5.27 -2.69 -8.43
C ILE A 114 -4.02 -1.92 -7.99
N GLY A 115 -4.06 -1.31 -6.81
CA GLY A 115 -2.92 -0.58 -6.28
C GLY A 115 -1.71 -1.47 -6.05
N SER A 116 -1.92 -2.66 -5.50
CA SER A 116 -0.84 -3.63 -5.27
C SER A 116 -0.25 -4.13 -6.58
N LEU A 117 -1.08 -4.40 -7.59
CA LEU A 117 -0.60 -4.81 -8.91
C LEU A 117 0.23 -3.71 -9.57
N SER A 118 -0.21 -2.46 -9.48
CA SER A 118 0.54 -1.31 -10.00
C SER A 118 1.89 -1.19 -9.31
N TRP A 119 1.91 -1.34 -8.00
CA TRP A 119 3.16 -1.32 -7.23
C TRP A 119 4.10 -2.45 -7.61
N ALA A 120 3.57 -3.67 -7.73
CA ALA A 120 4.36 -4.82 -8.13
C ALA A 120 4.97 -4.63 -9.51
N ALA A 121 4.17 -4.13 -10.46
CA ALA A 121 4.66 -3.84 -11.81
C ALA A 121 5.77 -2.78 -11.77
N ALA A 122 5.59 -1.71 -10.98
CA ALA A 122 6.59 -0.67 -10.84
C ALA A 122 7.90 -1.22 -10.27
N MET A 123 7.82 -2.07 -9.25
CA MET A 123 9.00 -2.67 -8.63
C MET A 123 9.74 -3.60 -9.59
N VAL A 124 9.01 -4.38 -10.37
CA VAL A 124 9.61 -5.26 -11.38
C VAL A 124 10.33 -4.43 -12.45
N LEU A 125 9.70 -3.35 -12.92
CA LEU A 125 10.31 -2.48 -13.92
C LEU A 125 11.57 -1.79 -13.40
N VAL A 126 11.53 -1.31 -12.16
CA VAL A 126 12.71 -0.68 -11.52
C VAL A 126 13.84 -1.70 -11.40
N ARG A 127 13.53 -2.92 -11.01
CA ARG A 127 14.52 -3.97 -10.87
C ARG A 127 15.14 -4.34 -12.22
N ARG A 128 14.32 -4.44 -13.27
CA ARG A 128 14.80 -4.73 -14.63
C ARG A 128 15.70 -3.61 -15.14
N ALA A 129 15.34 -2.37 -14.86
CA ALA A 129 16.12 -1.21 -15.31
C ALA A 129 17.48 -1.13 -14.62
N SER A 130 17.64 -1.75 -13.44
CA SER A 130 18.92 -1.74 -12.73
C SER A 130 19.89 -2.83 -13.18
N HIS A 131 19.48 -3.69 -14.09
CA HIS A 131 20.33 -4.66 -14.76
C HIS A 131 20.68 -4.15 -16.16
#